data_8b0659bd1087b274ca9f68ee6a81c19b
#
_entry.id   8b0659bd1087b274ca9f68ee6a81c19b
#
_cell.length_a   1.000
_cell.length_b   1.000
_cell.length_c   1.000
_cell.angle_alpha   90.00
_cell.angle_beta   90.00
_cell.angle_gamma   90.00
#
_symmetry.space_group_name_H-M   'P 1'
#
loop_
_entity.id
_entity.type
_entity.pdbx_description
1 polymer ?
#
loop_
_entity_poly.entity_id
_entity_poly.type
_entity_poly.pdbx_seq_one_letter_code
_entity_poly.pdbx_strand_id
1 'polypeptide(L)'
;MKTETINQSKAYDEIIELFANGSSPEKIVSFRPSKESQARVTELLQKNRTGKLAPEEEAELDEFGLLEHLMRLVKARARQKVTK
;
A
#
# COMPACT_ATOMS: atom_id res chain seq x y z
N MET A 1 -11.17 3.67 -23.03
CA MET A 1 -10.56 3.91 -22.65
C MET A 1 -9.88 3.50 -21.95
N LYS A 2 -9.35 3.50 -21.70
CA LYS A 2 -8.78 3.10 -21.02
C LYS A 2 -8.16 3.65 -20.28
N THR A 3 -8.10 3.87 -19.61
CA THR A 3 -7.60 4.40 -18.69
C THR A 3 -6.57 3.85 -18.26
N GLU A 4 -6.19 3.15 -18.55
CA GLU A 4 -5.26 2.49 -18.12
C GLU A 4 -4.12 3.02 -17.96
N THR A 5 -3.87 3.94 -18.27
CA THR A 5 -2.71 4.52 -18.11
C THR A 5 -2.26 4.67 -16.79
N ILE A 6 -2.94 4.42 -15.81
CA ILE A 6 -2.48 4.59 -14.52
C ILE A 6 -1.64 3.51 -14.10
N ASN A 7 -0.44 3.77 -13.69
CA ASN A 7 0.44 2.76 -13.19
C ASN A 7 0.30 2.68 -11.71
N GLN A 8 -0.76 2.11 -11.26
CA GLN A 8 -0.96 1.94 -9.84
C GLN A 8 -0.06 0.86 -9.31
N SER A 9 0.48 1.07 -8.13
CA SER A 9 1.31 0.05 -7.53
C SER A 9 0.44 -1.15 -7.14
N LYS A 10 1.05 -2.30 -7.03
CA LYS A 10 0.33 -3.49 -6.61
C LYS A 10 -0.22 -3.33 -5.20
N ALA A 11 0.51 -2.65 -4.34
CA ALA A 11 0.03 -2.41 -2.99
C ALA A 11 -1.25 -1.59 -3.00
N TYR A 12 -1.32 -0.62 -3.89
CA TYR A 12 -2.50 0.20 -4.01
C TYR A 12 -3.71 -0.64 -4.41
N ASP A 13 -3.51 -1.50 -5.41
CA ASP A 13 -4.57 -2.39 -5.86
C ASP A 13 -5.03 -3.32 -4.75
N GLU A 14 -4.11 -3.82 -3.96
CA GLU A 14 -4.46 -4.73 -2.88
C GLU A 14 -5.30 -4.04 -1.81
N ILE A 15 -5.02 -2.77 -1.55
CA ILE A 15 -5.81 -2.03 -0.59
C ILE A 15 -7.19 -1.73 -1.15
N ILE A 16 -7.27 -1.42 -2.44
CA ILE A 16 -8.56 -1.22 -3.08
C ILE A 16 -9.41 -2.48 -2.95
N GLU A 17 -8.79 -3.63 -3.21
CA GLU A 17 -9.53 -4.89 -3.12
C GLU A 17 -9.99 -5.16 -1.69
N LEU A 18 -9.15 -4.82 -0.73
CA LEU A 18 -9.53 -5.01 0.67
C LEU A 18 -10.83 -4.27 0.97
N PHE A 19 -10.93 -3.02 0.55
CA PHE A 19 -12.12 -2.25 0.83
C PHE A 19 -13.29 -2.65 -0.06
N ALA A 20 -13.01 -2.94 -1.33
CA ALA A 20 -14.07 -3.30 -2.25
C ALA A 20 -14.76 -4.59 -1.87
N ASN A 21 -14.05 -5.48 -1.20
CA ASN A 21 -14.62 -6.75 -0.78
C ASN A 21 -15.33 -6.66 0.57
N GLY A 22 -15.48 -5.48 1.11
CA GLY A 22 -16.20 -5.32 2.37
C GLY A 22 -15.37 -5.77 3.55
N SER A 23 -14.49 -4.92 4.06
CA SER A 23 -13.61 -5.34 5.12
C SER A 23 -14.25 -5.16 6.47
N SER A 24 -14.11 -6.14 7.30
CA SER A 24 -14.45 -6.01 8.71
C SER A 24 -13.23 -5.45 9.44
N PRO A 25 -13.41 -4.95 10.65
CA PRO A 25 -12.25 -4.48 11.40
C PRO A 25 -11.18 -5.56 11.58
N GLU A 26 -11.60 -6.80 11.75
CA GLU A 26 -10.63 -7.90 11.89
C GLU A 26 -9.80 -8.07 10.63
N LYS A 27 -10.45 -7.98 9.47
CA LYS A 27 -9.72 -8.12 8.21
C LYS A 27 -8.75 -6.97 8.02
N ILE A 28 -9.15 -5.78 8.42
CA ILE A 28 -8.28 -4.63 8.29
C ILE A 28 -7.05 -4.79 9.16
N VAL A 29 -7.25 -5.19 10.41
CA VAL A 29 -6.13 -5.35 11.33
C VAL A 29 -5.14 -6.39 10.82
N SER A 30 -5.64 -7.46 10.22
CA SER A 30 -4.77 -8.54 9.77
C SER A 30 -4.22 -8.34 8.36
N PHE A 31 -4.62 -7.28 7.68
CA PHE A 31 -4.17 -7.08 6.31
C PHE A 31 -2.65 -6.92 6.24
N ARG A 32 -2.07 -7.58 5.26
CA ARG A 32 -0.65 -7.44 4.95
C ARG A 32 -0.51 -7.35 3.44
N PRO A 33 0.33 -6.47 2.92
CA PRO A 33 0.60 -6.49 1.48
C PRO A 33 1.22 -7.82 1.09
N SER A 34 1.05 -8.20 -0.15
CA SER A 34 1.61 -9.43 -0.65
C SER A 34 3.14 -9.37 -0.61
N LYS A 35 3.76 -10.53 -0.73
CA LYS A 35 5.21 -10.57 -0.79
C LYS A 35 5.75 -9.85 -2.01
N GLU A 36 4.99 -9.88 -3.10
CA GLU A 36 5.37 -9.14 -4.29
C GLU A 36 5.41 -7.64 -4.02
N SER A 37 4.39 -7.14 -3.34
CA SER A 37 4.34 -5.71 -3.01
C SER A 37 5.48 -5.34 -2.08
N GLN A 38 5.75 -6.18 -1.10
CA GLN A 38 6.82 -5.90 -0.16
C GLN A 38 8.17 -5.90 -0.86
N ALA A 39 8.38 -6.83 -1.77
CA ALA A 39 9.63 -6.89 -2.52
C ALA A 39 9.81 -5.66 -3.39
N ARG A 40 8.71 -5.18 -3.98
CA ARG A 40 8.80 -3.98 -4.80
C ARG A 40 9.21 -2.78 -3.98
N VAL A 41 8.64 -2.63 -2.79
CA VAL A 41 9.00 -1.51 -1.94
C VAL A 41 10.45 -1.60 -1.51
N THR A 42 10.91 -2.80 -1.18
CA THR A 42 12.30 -2.99 -0.82
C THR A 42 13.21 -2.58 -1.96
N GLU A 43 12.86 -2.95 -3.18
CA GLU A 43 13.63 -2.57 -4.35
C GLU A 43 13.69 -1.06 -4.50
N LEU A 44 12.55 -0.39 -4.34
CA LEU A 44 12.51 1.06 -4.47
C LEU A 44 13.33 1.74 -3.40
N LEU A 45 13.27 1.23 -2.18
CA LEU A 45 14.04 1.81 -1.10
C LEU A 45 15.55 1.66 -1.35
N GLN A 46 15.95 0.54 -1.91
CA GLN A 46 17.34 0.35 -2.24
C GLN A 46 17.80 1.31 -3.32
N LYS A 47 16.99 1.47 -4.36
CA LYS A 47 17.32 2.41 -5.41
C LYS A 47 17.39 3.84 -4.86
N ASN A 48 16.50 4.16 -3.94
CA ASN A 48 16.52 5.48 -3.34
C ASN A 48 17.81 5.72 -2.59
N ARG A 49 18.26 4.71 -1.90
CA ARG A 49 19.49 4.82 -1.11
C ARG A 49 20.71 5.08 -1.99
N THR A 50 20.72 4.52 -3.19
CA THR A 50 21.83 4.69 -4.10
C THR A 50 21.64 5.83 -5.08
N GLY A 51 20.53 6.57 -4.96
CA GLY A 51 20.26 7.69 -5.85
C GLY A 51 19.87 7.31 -7.25
N LYS A 52 19.33 6.12 -7.44
CA LYS A 52 19.01 5.63 -8.78
C LYS A 52 17.52 5.52 -9.08
N LEU A 53 16.70 6.22 -8.32
CA LEU A 53 15.27 6.19 -8.60
C LEU A 53 14.95 7.02 -9.83
N ALA A 54 14.19 6.44 -10.75
CA ALA A 54 13.62 7.19 -11.84
C ALA A 54 12.44 8.00 -11.32
N PRO A 55 12.03 9.06 -12.03
CA PRO A 55 10.91 9.86 -11.54
C PRO A 55 9.64 9.08 -11.29
N GLU A 56 9.34 8.11 -12.16
CA GLU A 56 8.14 7.29 -11.95
C GLU A 56 8.26 6.43 -10.70
N GLU A 57 9.47 5.97 -10.43
CA GLU A 57 9.70 5.16 -9.25
C GLU A 57 9.63 5.99 -7.98
N GLU A 58 10.08 7.23 -8.08
CA GLU A 58 9.98 8.13 -6.96
C GLU A 58 8.53 8.39 -6.60
N ALA A 59 7.69 8.60 -7.62
CA ALA A 59 6.27 8.79 -7.39
C ALA A 59 5.63 7.56 -6.79
N GLU A 60 6.05 6.39 -7.24
CA GLU A 60 5.52 5.14 -6.72
C GLU A 60 5.89 4.97 -5.25
N LEU A 61 7.11 5.30 -4.89
CA LEU A 61 7.56 5.19 -3.52
C LEU A 61 6.82 6.17 -2.62
N ASP A 62 6.60 7.40 -3.11
CA ASP A 62 5.85 8.39 -2.36
C ASP A 62 4.43 7.91 -2.12
N GLU A 63 3.80 7.34 -3.15
CA GLU A 63 2.45 6.84 -3.01
C GLU A 63 2.39 5.73 -1.98
N PHE A 64 3.36 4.84 -2.01
CA PHE A 64 3.40 3.75 -1.03
C PHE A 64 3.49 4.31 0.38
N GLY A 65 4.29 5.35 0.58
CA GLY A 65 4.41 5.97 1.89
C GLY A 65 3.10 6.53 2.39
N LEU A 66 2.34 7.16 1.49
CA LEU A 66 1.04 7.70 1.85
C LEU A 66 0.07 6.58 2.21
N LEU A 67 0.08 5.50 1.42
CA LEU A 67 -0.80 4.38 1.68
C LEU A 67 -0.46 3.72 3.01
N GLU A 68 0.81 3.57 3.29
CA GLU A 68 1.23 2.97 4.53
C GLU A 68 0.78 3.80 5.71
N HIS A 69 0.92 5.11 5.59
CA HIS A 69 0.50 6.01 6.66
C HIS A 69 -1.01 5.89 6.88
N LEU A 70 -1.77 5.93 5.80
CA LEU A 70 -3.21 5.80 5.89
C LEU A 70 -3.61 4.48 6.54
N MET A 71 -3.00 3.38 6.09
CA MET A 71 -3.34 2.07 6.62
C MET A 71 -2.97 1.94 8.09
N ARG A 72 -1.91 2.61 8.51
CA ARG A 72 -1.54 2.59 9.91
C ARG A 72 -2.63 3.23 10.77
N LEU A 73 -3.17 4.35 10.29
CA LEU A 73 -4.25 5.02 11.01
C LEU A 73 -5.53 4.20 10.98
N VAL A 74 -5.84 3.62 9.82
CA VAL A 74 -7.03 2.80 9.68
C VAL A 74 -6.96 1.59 10.60
N LYS A 75 -5.79 0.94 10.63
CA LYS A 75 -5.62 -0.22 11.48
C LYS A 75 -5.74 0.13 12.96
N ALA A 76 -5.21 1.29 13.34
CA ALA A 76 -5.33 1.72 14.73
C ALA A 76 -6.79 1.88 15.12
N ARG A 77 -7.58 2.48 14.23
CA ARG A 77 -8.99 2.67 14.51
C ARG A 77 -9.73 1.33 14.52
N ALA A 78 -9.38 0.45 13.57
CA ALA A 78 -10.02 -0.86 13.50
C ALA A 78 -9.69 -1.69 14.74
N ARG A 79 -8.48 -1.56 15.25
CA ARG A 79 -8.06 -2.30 16.42
C ARG A 79 -8.92 -1.93 17.62
N GLN A 80 -9.29 -0.66 17.73
CA GLN A 80 -10.16 -0.22 18.80
C GLN A 80 -11.52 -0.88 18.72
N LYS A 81 -11.99 -1.15 17.51
CA LYS A 81 -13.30 -1.76 17.35
C LYS A 81 -13.27 -3.26 17.60
N VAL A 82 -12.13 -3.86 17.49
CA VAL A 82 -12.00 -5.29 17.72
C VAL A 82 -11.85 -5.61 19.19
N THR A 83 -11.18 -4.75 19.94
CA THR A 83 -10.87 -5.09 21.32
C THR A 83 -11.90 -4.60 22.31
N LYS A 84 -13.11 -4.40 21.93
CA LYS A 84 -14.08 -3.94 22.84
C LYS A 84 -14.41 -4.86 23.90
#